data_ad236576629a9287530ad95c94dcc13a
#
_entry.id   ad236576629a9287530ad95c94dcc13a
#
_cell.length_a   1.000
_cell.length_b   1.000
_cell.length_c   1.000
_cell.angle_alpha   90.00
_cell.angle_beta   90.00
_cell.angle_gamma   90.00
#
_symmetry.space_group_name_H-M   'P 1'
#
loop_
_entity.id
_entity.type
_entity.pdbx_description
1 polymer ?
#
loop_
_entity_poly.entity_id
_entity_poly.type
_entity_poly.pdbx_seq_one_letter_code
_entity_poly.pdbx_strand_id
1 'polypeptide(L)'
;MTDLLRIEDLHVGFATDAGAAPAVRGVSLRVGPGEVLALVGESGSGKTVTARSVLGLLPGTATVRGRVLLGDGTSEPEEDVLTASPARLRTLRGTHAAMVFQEPSTALNPVFTIGWQLAEGLRAHGRGGGKAERRALAVEWLDKVGIPDPATRADQYPHQLSGGQKQRAVIAMALALGTRLIVADEPTTALDVTVQAEILELLHRCRTDFGAAVLLITHNMGIVADLADKVAVMRAGRVVEQAPVRDLFAAPAHPYTRELLAAVPDFGTGGRPGPETADGEVRDVVRAAGLVVDYPGRLGRKGFRAVDGVSFEIRRGEVLGLVGESGSGKTTIGRAIAGLTAVTGGQLQLFGEPLTRKSRKSKTAGRIGYVFQDPATSFNPLLTIAESIAEPLVVHQRELGAKEIRARAESLLEAVHLPRVYADRYPHELSGGQRQRASLARALALRPELVVADEPTSALDVSVQAKVLDLFGELQRELGFAALFVSHDLAVVERVADRVVVLHRGRIAEEGPTSQVLGSPQDDYTRRLVAALPVPDPVRQARRQQPVQEGVAGS
;
A
#
# COMPACT_ATOMS: atom_id res chain seq x y z
N MET A 1 -4.40 30.31 21.03
CA MET A 1 -3.76 28.99 21.11
C MET A 1 -2.61 29.04 20.13
N THR A 2 -1.41 28.70 20.57
CA THR A 2 -0.21 28.66 19.75
C THR A 2 -0.17 27.35 18.96
N ASP A 3 0.40 27.40 17.73
CA ASP A 3 0.57 26.21 16.90
C ASP A 3 1.47 25.17 17.59
N LEU A 4 1.25 23.88 17.37
CA LEU A 4 2.17 22.81 17.79
C LEU A 4 3.32 22.62 16.80
N LEU A 5 3.05 22.90 15.53
CA LEU A 5 4.04 22.91 14.46
C LEU A 5 3.83 24.12 13.58
N ARG A 6 4.91 24.83 13.30
CA ARG A 6 4.97 25.89 12.29
C ARG A 6 6.22 25.74 11.44
N ILE A 7 6.03 25.48 10.18
CA ILE A 7 7.10 25.44 9.17
C ILE A 7 7.02 26.75 8.38
N GLU A 8 8.16 27.43 8.23
CA GLU A 8 8.26 28.72 7.54
C GLU A 8 9.35 28.62 6.47
N ASP A 9 8.95 28.77 5.21
CA ASP A 9 9.80 28.83 4.02
C ASP A 9 10.88 27.73 3.99
N LEU A 10 10.49 26.49 4.28
CA LEU A 10 11.40 25.34 4.34
C LEU A 10 11.92 24.97 2.95
N HIS A 11 13.24 24.98 2.83
CA HIS A 11 13.97 24.49 1.66
C HIS A 11 14.88 23.33 2.07
N VAL A 12 14.83 22.23 1.33
CA VAL A 12 15.72 21.07 1.53
C VAL A 12 16.29 20.62 0.20
N GLY A 13 17.61 20.50 0.12
CA GLY A 13 18.32 19.95 -1.03
C GLY A 13 19.30 18.86 -0.61
N PHE A 14 19.59 17.94 -1.50
CA PHE A 14 20.59 16.89 -1.30
C PHE A 14 21.74 17.07 -2.30
N ALA A 15 22.97 16.89 -1.85
CA ALA A 15 24.12 16.80 -2.73
C ALA A 15 24.08 15.42 -3.44
N THR A 16 24.13 15.44 -4.77
CA THR A 16 24.22 14.25 -5.62
C THR A 16 25.42 14.40 -6.56
N ASP A 17 25.85 13.31 -7.18
CA ASP A 17 26.93 13.32 -8.17
C ASP A 17 26.61 14.23 -9.38
N ALA A 18 25.33 14.43 -9.69
CA ALA A 18 24.83 15.32 -10.73
C ALA A 18 24.61 16.78 -10.28
N GLY A 19 24.97 17.12 -9.02
CA GLY A 19 24.77 18.45 -8.43
C GLY A 19 23.70 18.45 -7.32
N ALA A 20 23.26 19.65 -6.90
CA ALA A 20 22.27 19.79 -5.84
C ALA A 20 20.85 19.46 -6.35
N ALA A 21 20.19 18.46 -5.77
CA ALA A 21 18.81 18.08 -6.06
C ALA A 21 17.87 18.69 -5.00
N PRO A 22 17.06 19.71 -5.33
CA PRO A 22 16.11 20.32 -4.40
C PRO A 22 14.89 19.42 -4.23
N ALA A 23 14.66 18.96 -2.99
CA ALA A 23 13.51 18.12 -2.62
C ALA A 23 12.34 18.93 -2.05
N VAL A 24 12.61 20.02 -1.32
CA VAL A 24 11.60 20.94 -0.76
C VAL A 24 11.97 22.37 -1.14
N ARG A 25 11.00 23.18 -1.54
CA ARG A 25 11.19 24.48 -2.19
C ARG A 25 10.23 25.54 -1.64
N GLY A 26 10.47 26.01 -0.40
CA GLY A 26 9.67 27.07 0.21
C GLY A 26 8.32 26.57 0.74
N VAL A 27 8.34 25.49 1.51
CA VAL A 27 7.13 24.93 2.14
C VAL A 27 6.84 25.66 3.44
N SER A 28 5.59 26.13 3.60
CA SER A 28 5.08 26.71 4.85
C SER A 28 3.81 25.98 5.25
N LEU A 29 3.75 25.46 6.50
CA LEU A 29 2.63 24.69 7.04
C LEU A 29 2.43 25.03 8.52
N ARG A 30 1.20 24.83 9.02
CA ARG A 30 0.87 24.99 10.45
C ARG A 30 -0.05 23.86 10.90
N VAL A 31 0.17 23.39 12.13
CA VAL A 31 -0.70 22.40 12.79
C VAL A 31 -1.01 22.89 14.18
N GLY A 32 -2.28 23.10 14.45
CA GLY A 32 -2.81 23.50 15.76
C GLY A 32 -3.02 22.31 16.70
N PRO A 33 -3.30 22.55 17.99
CA PRO A 33 -3.63 21.51 18.95
C PRO A 33 -4.88 20.71 18.52
N GLY A 34 -4.80 19.38 18.57
CA GLY A 34 -5.89 18.48 18.19
C GLY A 34 -6.27 18.52 16.70
N GLU A 35 -5.51 19.21 15.86
CA GLU A 35 -5.74 19.31 14.41
C GLU A 35 -5.06 18.14 13.67
N VAL A 36 -5.72 17.64 12.63
CA VAL A 36 -5.13 16.71 11.68
C VAL A 36 -4.90 17.41 10.36
N LEU A 37 -3.63 17.66 10.02
CA LEU A 37 -3.22 18.18 8.72
C LEU A 37 -2.73 17.02 7.84
N ALA A 38 -3.40 16.76 6.72
CA ALA A 38 -2.92 15.82 5.72
C ALA A 38 -2.00 16.51 4.72
N LEU A 39 -0.84 15.91 4.47
CA LEU A 39 0.13 16.30 3.44
C LEU A 39 0.10 15.26 2.34
N VAL A 40 -0.44 15.60 1.17
CA VAL A 40 -0.71 14.69 0.05
C VAL A 40 0.06 15.07 -1.21
N GLY A 41 0.17 14.16 -2.16
CA GLY A 41 0.84 14.36 -3.46
C GLY A 41 1.56 13.10 -3.92
N GLU A 42 2.10 13.12 -5.14
CA GLU A 42 2.83 11.99 -5.74
C GLU A 42 4.14 11.67 -5.01
N SER A 43 4.68 10.45 -5.24
CA SER A 43 6.01 10.05 -4.77
C SER A 43 7.08 11.02 -5.29
N GLY A 44 8.06 11.33 -4.44
CA GLY A 44 9.09 12.31 -4.77
C GLY A 44 8.63 13.78 -4.71
N SER A 45 7.39 14.10 -4.32
CA SER A 45 6.94 15.49 -4.14
C SER A 45 7.55 16.21 -2.93
N GLY A 46 8.26 15.49 -2.04
CA GLY A 46 8.94 16.06 -0.87
C GLY A 46 8.24 15.85 0.47
N LYS A 47 7.12 15.13 0.54
CA LYS A 47 6.32 14.89 1.76
C LYS A 47 7.14 14.29 2.92
N THR A 48 7.75 13.13 2.69
CA THR A 48 8.59 12.44 3.70
C THR A 48 9.79 13.29 4.12
N VAL A 49 10.39 14.07 3.20
CA VAL A 49 11.48 15.00 3.51
C VAL A 49 10.99 16.10 4.43
N THR A 50 9.83 16.68 4.15
CA THR A 50 9.17 17.68 5.01
C THR A 50 8.86 17.09 6.39
N ALA A 51 8.29 15.89 6.46
CA ALA A 51 7.99 15.18 7.71
C ALA A 51 9.25 14.93 8.56
N ARG A 52 10.33 14.44 7.95
CA ARG A 52 11.62 14.21 8.63
C ARG A 52 12.27 15.50 9.11
N SER A 53 12.05 16.62 8.43
CA SER A 53 12.54 17.92 8.86
C SER A 53 11.94 18.35 10.20
N VAL A 54 10.67 17.99 10.47
CA VAL A 54 9.98 18.31 11.75
C VAL A 54 10.70 17.74 12.96
N LEU A 55 11.43 16.66 12.79
CA LEU A 55 12.16 15.99 13.86
C LEU A 55 13.69 16.12 13.71
N GLY A 56 14.17 16.87 12.72
CA GLY A 56 15.61 16.96 12.44
C GLY A 56 16.23 15.61 12.06
N LEU A 57 15.49 14.75 11.35
CA LEU A 57 15.92 13.39 10.94
C LEU A 57 16.46 13.32 9.51
N LEU A 58 16.90 14.45 8.97
CA LEU A 58 17.54 14.49 7.66
C LEU A 58 19.00 14.00 7.74
N PRO A 59 19.51 13.33 6.69
CA PRO A 59 20.92 12.94 6.65
C PRO A 59 21.85 14.16 6.59
N GLY A 60 23.08 13.99 7.04
CA GLY A 60 24.08 15.08 7.06
C GLY A 60 24.46 15.64 5.69
N THR A 61 24.08 14.97 4.60
CA THR A 61 24.23 15.46 3.21
C THR A 61 23.15 16.44 2.80
N ALA A 62 22.12 16.63 3.63
CA ALA A 62 21.03 17.56 3.34
C ALA A 62 21.44 19.00 3.67
N THR A 63 21.16 19.92 2.75
CA THR A 63 21.20 21.37 3.00
C THR A 63 19.78 21.82 3.33
N VAL A 64 19.60 22.42 4.53
CA VAL A 64 18.28 22.86 5.01
C VAL A 64 18.31 24.37 5.27
N ARG A 65 17.24 25.07 4.84
CA ARG A 65 17.01 26.50 5.11
C ARG A 65 15.53 26.72 5.46
N GLY A 66 15.24 27.81 6.14
CA GLY A 66 13.91 28.14 6.66
C GLY A 66 13.85 27.93 8.17
N ARG A 67 12.65 27.73 8.72
CA ARG A 67 12.44 27.47 10.15
C ARG A 67 11.46 26.34 10.34
N VAL A 68 11.70 25.51 11.36
CA VAL A 68 10.79 24.43 11.79
C VAL A 68 10.61 24.58 13.28
N LEU A 69 9.48 25.14 13.68
CA LEU A 69 9.18 25.54 15.04
C LEU A 69 8.22 24.51 15.66
N LEU A 70 8.63 23.94 16.79
CA LEU A 70 7.80 23.08 17.63
C LEU A 70 7.39 23.84 18.88
N GLY A 71 6.07 23.90 19.12
CA GLY A 71 5.45 24.42 20.32
C GLY A 71 4.87 23.31 21.20
N ASP A 72 4.54 23.66 22.42
CA ASP A 72 3.79 22.79 23.34
C ASP A 72 2.30 23.09 23.40
N GLY A 73 1.81 24.04 22.56
CA GLY A 73 0.42 24.49 22.55
C GLY A 73 0.09 25.46 23.69
N THR A 74 1.06 25.85 24.52
CA THR A 74 0.94 26.84 25.58
C THR A 74 1.55 28.19 25.16
N SER A 75 1.77 29.09 26.13
CA SER A 75 2.40 30.38 25.87
C SER A 75 3.95 30.32 25.88
N GLU A 76 4.54 29.14 26.03
CA GLU A 76 5.98 28.99 25.95
C GLU A 76 6.50 29.25 24.54
N PRO A 77 7.75 29.77 24.41
CA PRO A 77 8.31 30.06 23.10
C PRO A 77 8.53 28.76 22.30
N GLU A 78 8.12 28.82 21.03
CA GLU A 78 8.38 27.75 20.05
C GLU A 78 9.89 27.54 19.87
N GLU A 79 10.31 26.30 19.68
CA GLU A 79 11.72 25.96 19.48
C GLU A 79 12.00 25.58 18.04
N ASP A 80 13.05 26.18 17.48
CA ASP A 80 13.48 25.88 16.11
C ASP A 80 14.34 24.61 16.06
N VAL A 81 13.78 23.55 15.50
CA VAL A 81 14.40 22.22 15.32
C VAL A 81 15.70 22.32 14.51
N LEU A 82 15.78 23.25 13.54
CA LEU A 82 16.95 23.35 12.66
C LEU A 82 18.18 23.93 13.35
N THR A 83 17.97 24.69 14.44
CA THR A 83 19.05 25.31 15.22
C THR A 83 19.26 24.67 16.58
N ALA A 84 18.37 23.74 16.98
CA ALA A 84 18.43 23.09 18.27
C ALA A 84 19.67 22.19 18.44
N SER A 85 20.27 22.20 19.63
CA SER A 85 21.38 21.32 19.94
C SER A 85 20.98 19.84 19.93
N PRO A 86 21.92 18.90 19.71
CA PRO A 86 21.61 17.46 19.74
C PRO A 86 20.99 16.98 21.06
N ALA A 87 21.34 17.62 22.18
CA ALA A 87 20.74 17.32 23.47
C ALA A 87 19.28 17.78 23.51
N ARG A 88 18.98 18.98 23.00
CA ARG A 88 17.62 19.50 22.96
C ARG A 88 16.73 18.72 21.97
N LEU A 89 17.25 18.35 20.79
CA LEU A 89 16.55 17.49 19.85
C LEU A 89 16.12 16.16 20.46
N ARG A 90 16.96 15.55 21.31
CA ARG A 90 16.57 14.32 22.03
C ARG A 90 15.39 14.54 22.96
N THR A 91 15.27 15.69 23.59
CA THR A 91 14.13 16.03 24.44
C THR A 91 12.88 16.29 23.59
N LEU A 92 12.98 17.11 22.53
CA LEU A 92 11.86 17.43 21.65
C LEU A 92 11.25 16.18 21.01
N ARG A 93 12.12 15.25 20.58
CA ARG A 93 11.70 13.95 20.04
C ARG A 93 11.08 13.12 21.15
N GLY A 94 9.81 12.78 21.01
CA GLY A 94 9.03 12.01 21.95
C GLY A 94 8.17 12.84 22.91
N THR A 95 8.58 14.05 23.31
CA THR A 95 7.75 14.90 24.18
C THR A 95 6.93 15.92 23.42
N HIS A 96 7.49 16.56 22.38
CA HIS A 96 6.76 17.52 21.54
C HIS A 96 6.25 16.85 20.27
N ALA A 97 7.14 16.13 19.55
CA ALA A 97 6.77 15.43 18.34
C ALA A 97 7.36 14.01 18.31
N ALA A 98 6.62 13.06 17.76
CA ALA A 98 7.07 11.70 17.50
C ALA A 98 6.71 11.28 16.07
N MET A 99 7.50 10.37 15.48
CA MET A 99 7.29 9.89 14.12
C MET A 99 6.83 8.45 14.10
N VAL A 100 5.77 8.20 13.35
CA VAL A 100 5.31 6.87 12.94
C VAL A 100 5.76 6.69 11.50
N PHE A 101 6.69 5.75 11.29
CA PHE A 101 7.32 5.53 9.98
C PHE A 101 6.46 4.63 9.09
N GLN A 102 6.65 4.74 7.79
CA GLN A 102 6.00 3.97 6.75
C GLN A 102 6.18 2.45 6.94
N GLU A 103 7.39 2.02 7.30
CA GLU A 103 7.68 0.62 7.60
C GLU A 103 7.96 0.44 9.10
N PRO A 104 7.04 -0.13 9.88
CA PRO A 104 7.25 -0.31 11.32
C PRO A 104 8.42 -1.24 11.64
N SER A 105 8.79 -2.12 10.71
CA SER A 105 9.95 -3.02 10.86
C SER A 105 11.29 -2.28 10.87
N THR A 106 11.38 -1.12 10.24
CA THR A 106 12.60 -0.28 10.24
C THR A 106 12.70 0.59 11.50
N ALA A 107 11.56 0.91 12.12
CA ALA A 107 11.50 1.67 13.38
C ALA A 107 11.83 0.81 14.59
N LEU A 108 11.54 -0.49 14.54
CA LEU A 108 11.73 -1.43 15.63
C LEU A 108 13.09 -2.15 15.51
N ASN A 109 13.87 -2.15 16.59
CA ASN A 109 15.13 -2.89 16.63
C ASN A 109 14.83 -4.41 16.77
N PRO A 110 15.23 -5.26 15.80
CA PRO A 110 14.86 -6.67 15.77
C PRO A 110 15.47 -7.52 16.89
N VAL A 111 16.50 -7.05 17.58
CA VAL A 111 17.21 -7.80 18.63
C VAL A 111 16.72 -7.47 20.05
N PHE A 112 15.76 -6.56 20.20
CA PHE A 112 15.13 -6.23 21.49
C PHE A 112 13.64 -6.55 21.48
N THR A 113 13.11 -6.93 22.65
CA THR A 113 11.66 -7.15 22.80
C THR A 113 10.88 -5.83 22.73
N ILE A 114 9.61 -5.90 22.37
CA ILE A 114 8.74 -4.71 22.26
C ILE A 114 8.65 -3.95 23.58
N GLY A 115 8.43 -4.67 24.70
CA GLY A 115 8.34 -4.06 26.02
C GLY A 115 9.65 -3.42 26.48
N TRP A 116 10.81 -3.99 26.08
CA TRP A 116 12.10 -3.38 26.36
C TRP A 116 12.26 -2.04 25.62
N GLN A 117 11.88 -1.99 24.34
CA GLN A 117 12.00 -0.77 23.52
C GLN A 117 11.09 0.34 24.05
N LEU A 118 9.86 0.03 24.45
CA LEU A 118 8.96 0.98 25.12
C LEU A 118 9.56 1.48 26.44
N ALA A 119 10.02 0.57 27.31
CA ALA A 119 10.62 0.90 28.59
C ALA A 119 11.90 1.74 28.45
N GLU A 120 12.69 1.51 27.39
CA GLU A 120 13.90 2.27 27.08
C GLU A 120 13.56 3.71 26.68
N GLY A 121 12.51 3.92 25.85
CA GLY A 121 12.00 5.24 25.52
C GLY A 121 11.59 6.03 26.77
N LEU A 122 10.83 5.39 27.67
CA LEU A 122 10.45 5.97 28.96
C LEU A 122 11.68 6.32 29.82
N ARG A 123 12.66 5.42 29.91
CA ARG A 123 13.92 5.65 30.63
C ARG A 123 14.71 6.85 30.08
N ALA A 124 14.85 6.92 28.77
CA ALA A 124 15.60 7.98 28.10
C ALA A 124 15.02 9.38 28.34
N HIS A 125 13.72 9.46 28.64
CA HIS A 125 13.01 10.71 28.94
C HIS A 125 12.71 10.89 30.44
N GLY A 126 13.34 10.09 31.31
CA GLY A 126 13.16 10.21 32.77
C GLY A 126 11.75 9.85 33.27
N ARG A 127 10.96 9.11 32.46
CA ARG A 127 9.60 8.70 32.82
C ARG A 127 9.57 7.28 33.38
N GLY A 128 8.71 7.08 34.39
CA GLY A 128 8.61 5.83 35.14
C GLY A 128 9.84 5.62 36.03
N GLY A 129 9.63 5.20 37.27
CA GLY A 129 10.68 5.01 38.26
C GLY A 129 11.63 3.84 37.95
N GLY A 130 11.45 2.71 38.65
CA GLY A 130 12.27 1.52 38.47
C GLY A 130 11.97 0.69 37.19
N LYS A 131 12.78 -0.34 36.98
CA LYS A 131 12.61 -1.24 35.81
C LYS A 131 11.22 -1.90 35.77
N ALA A 132 10.70 -2.30 36.94
CA ALA A 132 9.39 -2.95 37.04
C ALA A 132 8.24 -2.01 36.64
N GLU A 133 8.29 -0.74 37.08
CA GLU A 133 7.28 0.27 36.78
C GLU A 133 7.28 0.61 35.27
N ARG A 134 8.46 0.80 34.66
CA ARG A 134 8.55 1.04 33.21
C ARG A 134 8.04 -0.14 32.38
N ARG A 135 8.24 -1.38 32.88
CA ARG A 135 7.64 -2.57 32.23
C ARG A 135 6.12 -2.54 32.36
N ALA A 136 5.58 -2.22 33.53
CA ALA A 136 4.13 -2.12 33.73
C ALA A 136 3.51 -1.06 32.81
N LEU A 137 4.13 0.13 32.71
CA LEU A 137 3.73 1.19 31.78
C LEU A 137 3.80 0.73 30.32
N ALA A 138 4.84 -0.03 29.94
CA ALA A 138 4.95 -0.56 28.59
C ALA A 138 3.78 -1.51 28.26
N VAL A 139 3.40 -2.40 29.18
CA VAL A 139 2.25 -3.30 29.02
C VAL A 139 0.94 -2.50 28.95
N GLU A 140 0.77 -1.50 29.79
CA GLU A 140 -0.40 -0.61 29.79
C GLU A 140 -0.57 0.11 28.44
N TRP A 141 0.51 0.65 27.87
CA TRP A 141 0.45 1.33 26.58
C TRP A 141 0.17 0.37 25.41
N LEU A 142 0.68 -0.86 25.46
CA LEU A 142 0.33 -1.89 24.49
C LEU A 142 -1.15 -2.26 24.55
N ASP A 143 -1.74 -2.29 25.75
CA ASP A 143 -3.19 -2.49 25.94
C ASP A 143 -4.00 -1.31 25.39
N LYS A 144 -3.61 -0.08 25.72
CA LYS A 144 -4.28 1.15 25.25
C LYS A 144 -4.34 1.26 23.72
N VAL A 145 -3.34 0.75 23.01
CA VAL A 145 -3.36 0.72 21.53
C VAL A 145 -4.05 -0.54 20.96
N GLY A 146 -4.63 -1.38 21.82
CA GLY A 146 -5.41 -2.55 21.45
C GLY A 146 -4.58 -3.73 20.95
N ILE A 147 -3.38 -3.94 21.51
CA ILE A 147 -2.61 -5.17 21.26
C ILE A 147 -3.15 -6.29 22.16
N PRO A 148 -3.63 -7.42 21.60
CA PRO A 148 -4.13 -8.54 22.41
C PRO A 148 -3.00 -9.18 23.21
N ASP A 149 -3.31 -9.64 24.44
CA ASP A 149 -2.35 -10.26 25.38
C ASP A 149 -1.08 -9.39 25.61
N PRO A 150 -1.23 -8.10 26.01
CA PRO A 150 -0.14 -7.12 25.98
C PRO A 150 1.06 -7.54 26.83
N ALA A 151 0.85 -8.24 27.93
CA ALA A 151 1.92 -8.76 28.79
C ALA A 151 2.80 -9.80 28.07
N THR A 152 2.17 -10.69 27.31
CA THR A 152 2.87 -11.71 26.50
C THR A 152 3.58 -11.05 25.31
N ARG A 153 2.90 -10.10 24.65
CA ARG A 153 3.46 -9.40 23.47
C ARG A 153 4.62 -8.48 23.84
N ALA A 154 4.64 -7.93 25.05
CA ALA A 154 5.78 -7.15 25.54
C ALA A 154 7.09 -7.96 25.56
N ASP A 155 7.04 -9.26 25.75
CA ASP A 155 8.22 -10.14 25.77
C ASP A 155 8.59 -10.70 24.40
N GLN A 156 7.82 -10.38 23.37
CA GLN A 156 8.09 -10.80 22.00
C GLN A 156 9.01 -9.82 21.26
N TYR A 157 9.71 -10.37 20.28
CA TYR A 157 10.54 -9.61 19.35
C TYR A 157 9.70 -9.12 18.15
N PRO A 158 10.11 -8.07 17.45
CA PRO A 158 9.36 -7.52 16.31
C PRO A 158 8.98 -8.57 15.25
N HIS A 159 9.85 -9.53 14.95
CA HIS A 159 9.58 -10.56 13.95
C HIS A 159 8.49 -11.58 14.36
N GLN A 160 8.03 -11.54 15.59
CA GLN A 160 6.95 -12.40 16.11
C GLN A 160 5.58 -11.71 16.08
N LEU A 161 5.52 -10.43 15.72
CA LEU A 161 4.31 -9.63 15.61
C LEU A 161 3.86 -9.50 14.15
N SER A 162 2.54 -9.36 13.93
CA SER A 162 1.98 -8.99 12.63
C SER A 162 2.34 -7.54 12.26
N GLY A 163 2.16 -7.15 10.99
CA GLY A 163 2.38 -5.78 10.52
C GLY A 163 1.59 -4.74 11.33
N GLY A 164 0.29 -4.98 11.53
CA GLY A 164 -0.57 -4.10 12.32
C GLY A 164 -0.19 -4.04 13.81
N GLN A 165 0.22 -5.16 14.41
CA GLN A 165 0.70 -5.16 15.79
C GLN A 165 2.02 -4.37 15.94
N LYS A 166 2.93 -4.45 14.97
CA LYS A 166 4.14 -3.62 14.95
C LYS A 166 3.79 -2.14 14.85
N GLN A 167 2.85 -1.79 13.96
CA GLN A 167 2.41 -0.40 13.80
C GLN A 167 1.79 0.15 15.07
N ARG A 168 0.89 -0.62 15.71
CA ARG A 168 0.32 -0.26 17.01
C ARG A 168 1.40 -0.08 18.09
N ALA A 169 2.42 -0.94 18.12
CA ALA A 169 3.54 -0.82 19.06
C ALA A 169 4.36 0.47 18.83
N VAL A 170 4.61 0.86 17.57
CA VAL A 170 5.28 2.13 17.23
C VAL A 170 4.43 3.33 17.69
N ILE A 171 3.10 3.29 17.48
CA ILE A 171 2.19 4.33 17.97
C ILE A 171 2.19 4.38 19.51
N ALA A 172 2.21 3.21 20.19
CA ALA A 172 2.33 3.15 21.64
C ALA A 172 3.62 3.81 22.15
N MET A 173 4.75 3.60 21.46
CA MET A 173 6.03 4.24 21.80
C MET A 173 5.94 5.77 21.69
N ALA A 174 5.26 6.28 20.67
CA ALA A 174 5.03 7.72 20.49
C ALA A 174 4.17 8.28 21.64
N LEU A 175 3.04 7.65 21.94
CA LEU A 175 2.08 8.13 22.94
C LEU A 175 2.58 8.00 24.38
N ALA A 176 3.35 6.96 24.70
CA ALA A 176 3.88 6.71 26.05
C ALA A 176 4.73 7.86 26.61
N LEU A 177 5.31 8.66 25.71
CA LEU A 177 6.07 9.85 26.07
C LEU A 177 5.21 11.12 26.19
N GLY A 178 3.90 11.02 25.98
CA GLY A 178 2.96 12.15 26.06
C GLY A 178 3.16 13.14 24.93
N THR A 179 3.54 12.64 23.75
CA THR A 179 3.71 13.42 22.53
C THR A 179 2.44 14.20 22.18
N ARG A 180 2.59 15.46 21.83
CA ARG A 180 1.48 16.33 21.41
C ARG A 180 1.28 16.36 19.90
N LEU A 181 2.32 16.08 19.11
CA LEU A 181 2.27 16.01 17.66
C LEU A 181 2.77 14.64 17.18
N ILE A 182 1.93 13.90 16.48
CA ILE A 182 2.31 12.67 15.78
C ILE A 182 2.55 13.01 14.31
N VAL A 183 3.75 12.75 13.82
CA VAL A 183 4.07 12.81 12.39
C VAL A 183 3.94 11.40 11.83
N ALA A 184 2.84 11.12 11.14
CA ALA A 184 2.52 9.81 10.60
C ALA A 184 2.87 9.76 9.10
N ASP A 185 3.99 9.12 8.74
CA ASP A 185 4.46 8.99 7.37
C ASP A 185 3.94 7.68 6.78
N GLU A 186 2.88 7.76 6.00
CA GLU A 186 2.16 6.65 5.39
C GLU A 186 1.85 5.49 6.37
N PRO A 187 1.16 5.74 7.48
CA PRO A 187 1.06 4.81 8.61
C PRO A 187 0.29 3.52 8.31
N THR A 188 -0.38 3.43 7.17
CA THR A 188 -1.21 2.30 6.75
C THR A 188 -0.70 1.60 5.49
N THR A 189 0.39 2.07 4.88
CA THR A 189 0.98 1.45 3.68
C THR A 189 1.41 0.02 3.98
N ALA A 190 1.19 -0.89 3.05
CA ALA A 190 1.44 -2.33 3.17
C ALA A 190 0.62 -3.07 4.26
N LEU A 191 -0.44 -2.44 4.79
CA LEU A 191 -1.42 -3.10 5.64
C LEU A 191 -2.65 -3.51 4.82
N ASP A 192 -3.29 -4.61 5.20
CA ASP A 192 -4.58 -4.97 4.63
C ASP A 192 -5.69 -4.05 5.13
N VAL A 193 -6.82 -4.02 4.40
CA VAL A 193 -7.91 -3.04 4.59
C VAL A 193 -8.47 -3.06 6.01
N THR A 194 -8.61 -4.23 6.64
CA THR A 194 -9.15 -4.35 7.99
C THR A 194 -8.18 -3.80 9.02
N VAL A 195 -6.90 -4.13 8.92
CA VAL A 195 -5.84 -3.59 9.79
C VAL A 195 -5.66 -2.09 9.55
N GLN A 196 -5.78 -1.62 8.30
CA GLN A 196 -5.78 -0.19 7.98
C GLN A 196 -6.88 0.54 8.75
N ALA A 197 -8.13 0.04 8.69
CA ALA A 197 -9.25 0.64 9.42
C ALA A 197 -8.99 0.71 10.94
N GLU A 198 -8.42 -0.36 11.52
CA GLU A 198 -8.04 -0.38 12.93
C GLU A 198 -6.95 0.64 13.29
N ILE A 199 -5.98 0.89 12.39
CA ILE A 199 -4.94 1.92 12.62
C ILE A 199 -5.54 3.33 12.47
N LEU A 200 -6.47 3.54 11.54
CA LEU A 200 -7.17 4.82 11.40
C LEU A 200 -7.99 5.13 12.65
N GLU A 201 -8.74 4.16 13.17
CA GLU A 201 -9.46 4.30 14.44
C GLU A 201 -8.51 4.64 15.61
N LEU A 202 -7.34 4.01 15.66
CA LEU A 202 -6.32 4.34 16.65
C LEU A 202 -5.82 5.78 16.49
N LEU A 203 -5.61 6.27 15.26
CA LEU A 203 -5.22 7.66 15.00
C LEU A 203 -6.34 8.65 15.38
N HIS A 204 -7.61 8.31 15.17
CA HIS A 204 -8.74 9.08 15.70
C HIS A 204 -8.69 9.18 17.24
N ARG A 205 -8.44 8.04 17.92
CA ARG A 205 -8.27 8.00 19.36
C ARG A 205 -7.04 8.76 19.85
N CYS A 206 -5.96 8.83 19.06
CA CYS A 206 -4.81 9.69 19.39
C CYS A 206 -5.26 11.15 19.53
N ARG A 207 -6.17 11.62 18.69
CA ARG A 207 -6.74 12.96 18.75
C ARG A 207 -7.74 13.13 19.91
N THR A 208 -8.74 12.25 20.00
CA THR A 208 -9.88 12.40 20.93
C THR A 208 -9.52 12.08 22.37
N ASP A 209 -8.81 10.98 22.60
CA ASP A 209 -8.55 10.45 23.93
C ASP A 209 -7.23 10.97 24.51
N PHE A 210 -6.23 11.23 23.64
CA PHE A 210 -4.89 11.65 24.06
C PHE A 210 -4.57 13.11 23.71
N GLY A 211 -5.45 13.81 22.98
CA GLY A 211 -5.30 15.23 22.62
C GLY A 211 -4.12 15.53 21.70
N ALA A 212 -3.62 14.52 20.99
CA ALA A 212 -2.51 14.69 20.05
C ALA A 212 -3.00 15.28 18.73
N ALA A 213 -2.23 16.21 18.14
CA ALA A 213 -2.38 16.61 16.76
C ALA A 213 -1.64 15.63 15.84
N VAL A 214 -2.04 15.60 14.55
CA VAL A 214 -1.43 14.68 13.58
C VAL A 214 -1.02 15.43 12.32
N LEU A 215 0.25 15.31 11.92
CA LEU A 215 0.69 15.58 10.55
C LEU A 215 0.69 14.26 9.80
N LEU A 216 -0.33 14.04 8.98
CA LEU A 216 -0.54 12.80 8.25
C LEU A 216 0.02 12.91 6.83
N ILE A 217 1.00 12.11 6.50
CA ILE A 217 1.47 11.96 5.12
C ILE A 217 0.81 10.73 4.53
N THR A 218 0.11 10.89 3.43
CA THR A 218 -0.52 9.79 2.70
C THR A 218 -0.76 10.15 1.24
N HIS A 219 -0.86 9.15 0.39
CA HIS A 219 -1.34 9.29 -0.98
C HIS A 219 -2.80 8.79 -1.12
N ASN A 220 -3.39 8.21 -0.08
CA ASN A 220 -4.76 7.67 -0.10
C ASN A 220 -5.77 8.77 0.30
N MET A 221 -6.51 9.28 -0.70
CA MET A 221 -7.49 10.34 -0.49
C MET A 221 -8.71 9.90 0.33
N GLY A 222 -9.02 8.59 0.39
CA GLY A 222 -10.05 8.07 1.29
C GLY A 222 -9.66 8.24 2.76
N ILE A 223 -8.38 8.00 3.11
CA ILE A 223 -7.85 8.24 4.46
C ILE A 223 -7.88 9.74 4.79
N VAL A 224 -7.55 10.58 3.81
CA VAL A 224 -7.63 12.04 3.98
C VAL A 224 -9.07 12.48 4.28
N ALA A 225 -10.04 11.97 3.52
CA ALA A 225 -11.46 12.25 3.71
C ALA A 225 -11.99 11.80 5.08
N ASP A 226 -11.41 10.72 5.62
CA ASP A 226 -11.79 10.12 6.90
C ASP A 226 -11.22 10.88 8.11
N LEU A 227 -9.94 11.25 8.07
CA LEU A 227 -9.20 11.68 9.26
C LEU A 227 -8.87 13.18 9.30
N ALA A 228 -8.68 13.83 8.14
CA ALA A 228 -8.10 15.16 8.07
C ALA A 228 -9.11 16.31 8.31
N ASP A 229 -8.66 17.36 9.01
CA ASP A 229 -9.37 18.64 9.08
C ASP A 229 -8.98 19.55 7.92
N LYS A 230 -7.66 19.57 7.60
CA LYS A 230 -7.08 20.35 6.50
C LYS A 230 -6.18 19.47 5.64
N VAL A 231 -6.02 19.88 4.40
CA VAL A 231 -5.17 19.19 3.42
C VAL A 231 -4.22 20.20 2.80
N ALA A 232 -2.94 19.82 2.71
CA ALA A 232 -1.91 20.51 1.94
C ALA A 232 -1.45 19.60 0.80
N VAL A 233 -1.61 20.05 -0.44
CA VAL A 233 -1.23 19.29 -1.64
C VAL A 233 0.16 19.70 -2.09
N MET A 234 1.08 18.74 -2.14
CA MET A 234 2.47 18.96 -2.58
C MET A 234 2.70 18.47 -4.01
N ARG A 235 3.39 19.30 -4.81
CA ARG A 235 3.90 18.94 -6.14
C ARG A 235 5.30 19.51 -6.33
N ALA A 236 6.25 18.69 -6.77
CA ALA A 236 7.64 19.10 -7.09
C ALA A 236 8.31 19.96 -5.99
N GLY A 237 8.13 19.57 -4.73
CA GLY A 237 8.73 20.23 -3.57
C GLY A 237 7.99 21.47 -3.06
N ARG A 238 6.82 21.82 -3.59
CA ARG A 238 6.02 22.99 -3.20
C ARG A 238 4.63 22.59 -2.75
N VAL A 239 4.06 23.32 -1.81
CA VAL A 239 2.62 23.29 -1.54
C VAL A 239 1.93 24.10 -2.65
N VAL A 240 1.06 23.45 -3.41
CA VAL A 240 0.34 24.06 -4.53
C VAL A 240 -1.09 24.46 -4.16
N GLU A 241 -1.66 23.81 -3.14
CA GLU A 241 -2.97 24.13 -2.59
C GLU A 241 -3.05 23.71 -1.13
N GLN A 242 -3.74 24.52 -0.31
CA GLN A 242 -4.07 24.18 1.08
C GLN A 242 -5.46 24.68 1.40
N ALA A 243 -6.33 23.79 1.90
CA ALA A 243 -7.71 24.12 2.23
C ALA A 243 -8.26 23.18 3.32
N PRO A 244 -9.38 23.52 3.97
CA PRO A 244 -10.19 22.57 4.73
C PRO A 244 -10.56 21.36 3.86
N VAL A 245 -10.60 20.16 4.45
CA VAL A 245 -10.80 18.92 3.69
C VAL A 245 -12.08 18.95 2.83
N ARG A 246 -13.19 19.44 3.39
CA ARG A 246 -14.47 19.51 2.67
C ARG A 246 -14.40 20.43 1.46
N ASP A 247 -13.75 21.58 1.59
CA ASP A 247 -13.63 22.57 0.52
C ASP A 247 -12.75 22.06 -0.62
N LEU A 248 -11.62 21.41 -0.26
CA LEU A 248 -10.70 20.83 -1.24
C LEU A 248 -11.35 19.72 -2.07
N PHE A 249 -12.18 18.86 -1.44
CA PHE A 249 -12.89 17.81 -2.16
C PHE A 249 -14.06 18.34 -2.99
N ALA A 250 -14.77 19.37 -2.51
CA ALA A 250 -15.93 19.93 -3.21
C ALA A 250 -15.52 20.82 -4.40
N ALA A 251 -14.47 21.63 -4.24
CA ALA A 251 -14.07 22.63 -5.23
C ALA A 251 -12.55 22.84 -5.26
N PRO A 252 -11.77 21.85 -5.74
CA PRO A 252 -10.32 21.97 -5.84
C PRO A 252 -9.92 23.10 -6.79
N ALA A 253 -9.12 24.07 -6.29
CA ALA A 253 -8.72 25.24 -7.05
C ALA A 253 -7.58 24.94 -8.04
N HIS A 254 -6.57 24.17 -7.61
CA HIS A 254 -5.40 23.91 -8.43
C HIS A 254 -5.64 22.76 -9.43
N PRO A 255 -5.19 22.87 -10.69
CA PRO A 255 -5.37 21.81 -11.71
C PRO A 255 -4.84 20.45 -11.28
N TYR A 256 -3.67 20.42 -10.65
CA TYR A 256 -3.07 19.19 -10.13
C TYR A 256 -3.91 18.51 -9.05
N THR A 257 -4.55 19.29 -8.17
CA THR A 257 -5.47 18.73 -7.15
C THR A 257 -6.67 18.06 -7.81
N ARG A 258 -7.20 18.67 -8.88
CA ARG A 258 -8.28 18.07 -9.70
C ARG A 258 -7.86 16.77 -10.35
N GLU A 259 -6.65 16.73 -10.94
CA GLU A 259 -6.07 15.49 -11.51
C GLU A 259 -5.90 14.42 -10.43
N LEU A 260 -5.40 14.78 -9.25
CA LEU A 260 -5.17 13.86 -8.14
C LEU A 260 -6.49 13.25 -7.65
N LEU A 261 -7.53 14.08 -7.46
CA LEU A 261 -8.85 13.62 -7.02
C LEU A 261 -9.56 12.78 -8.10
N ALA A 262 -9.45 13.16 -9.37
CA ALA A 262 -10.02 12.40 -10.49
C ALA A 262 -9.36 11.03 -10.70
N ALA A 263 -8.11 10.86 -10.25
CA ALA A 263 -7.40 9.60 -10.34
C ALA A 263 -7.81 8.59 -9.24
N VAL A 264 -8.48 9.05 -8.17
CA VAL A 264 -8.93 8.18 -7.08
C VAL A 264 -10.06 7.30 -7.59
N PRO A 265 -9.96 5.96 -7.46
CA PRO A 265 -11.06 5.08 -7.81
C PRO A 265 -12.28 5.39 -6.93
N ASP A 266 -13.42 5.68 -7.56
CA ASP A 266 -14.68 5.85 -6.83
C ASP A 266 -15.33 4.49 -6.65
N PHE A 267 -15.48 4.06 -5.42
CA PHE A 267 -16.07 2.78 -5.06
C PHE A 267 -17.59 2.86 -5.10
N GLY A 268 -18.24 1.87 -5.76
CA GLY A 268 -19.70 1.78 -5.88
C GLY A 268 -20.27 2.44 -7.14
N THR A 269 -19.44 2.74 -8.15
CA THR A 269 -19.91 3.31 -9.43
C THR A 269 -20.37 2.27 -10.46
N GLY A 270 -20.33 1.00 -10.11
CA GLY A 270 -20.69 -0.12 -10.97
C GLY A 270 -19.48 -0.73 -11.67
N GLY A 271 -19.26 -2.03 -11.44
CA GLY A 271 -18.20 -2.79 -12.06
C GLY A 271 -18.31 -2.80 -13.60
N ARG A 272 -17.22 -3.19 -14.25
CA ARG A 272 -17.17 -3.41 -15.69
C ARG A 272 -18.28 -4.38 -16.13
N PRO A 273 -19.07 -4.09 -17.18
CA PRO A 273 -19.98 -5.09 -17.72
C PRO A 273 -19.17 -6.31 -18.17
N GLY A 274 -19.52 -7.47 -17.65
CA GLY A 274 -18.85 -8.71 -18.03
C GLY A 274 -18.88 -8.92 -19.55
N PRO A 275 -17.97 -9.74 -20.11
CA PRO A 275 -17.99 -10.03 -21.53
C PRO A 275 -19.37 -10.56 -21.89
N GLU A 276 -20.01 -9.94 -22.90
CA GLU A 276 -21.25 -10.47 -23.45
C GLU A 276 -20.98 -11.93 -23.84
N THR A 277 -21.68 -12.84 -23.20
CA THR A 277 -21.66 -14.26 -23.56
C THR A 277 -22.29 -14.39 -24.94
N ALA A 278 -21.48 -14.23 -26.00
CA ALA A 278 -21.88 -14.71 -27.31
C ALA A 278 -22.14 -16.21 -27.17
N ASP A 279 -23.30 -16.69 -27.64
CA ASP A 279 -23.75 -18.09 -27.64
C ASP A 279 -22.71 -19.01 -28.31
N GLY A 280 -21.68 -19.39 -27.59
CA GLY A 280 -20.62 -20.31 -27.99
C GLY A 280 -20.03 -20.95 -26.72
N GLU A 281 -19.62 -22.24 -26.81
CA GLU A 281 -19.00 -22.98 -25.72
C GLU A 281 -18.04 -22.12 -24.93
N VAL A 282 -18.40 -21.75 -23.71
CA VAL A 282 -17.54 -20.99 -22.78
C VAL A 282 -16.38 -21.91 -22.39
N ARG A 283 -15.21 -21.70 -23.01
CA ARG A 283 -14.01 -22.48 -22.70
C ARG A 283 -13.29 -21.85 -21.53
N ASP A 284 -13.21 -22.60 -20.43
CA ASP A 284 -12.42 -22.20 -19.26
C ASP A 284 -10.94 -22.22 -19.62
N VAL A 285 -10.26 -21.12 -19.29
CA VAL A 285 -8.79 -20.99 -19.37
C VAL A 285 -8.16 -21.60 -18.11
N VAL A 286 -8.80 -21.41 -16.96
CA VAL A 286 -8.43 -22.01 -15.66
C VAL A 286 -9.64 -22.67 -15.06
N ARG A 287 -9.49 -23.89 -14.55
CA ARG A 287 -10.47 -24.56 -13.72
C ARG A 287 -9.78 -25.17 -12.51
N ALA A 288 -10.12 -24.67 -11.33
CA ALA A 288 -9.68 -25.18 -10.04
C ALA A 288 -10.85 -25.91 -9.37
N ALA A 289 -10.63 -27.15 -8.90
CA ALA A 289 -11.61 -27.95 -8.18
C ALA A 289 -11.00 -28.49 -6.90
N GLY A 290 -11.49 -27.99 -5.75
CA GLY A 290 -10.99 -28.38 -4.42
C GLY A 290 -9.48 -28.15 -4.25
N LEU A 291 -8.95 -27.07 -4.80
CA LEU A 291 -7.51 -26.76 -4.81
C LEU A 291 -6.96 -26.65 -3.39
N VAL A 292 -5.90 -27.43 -3.09
CA VAL A 292 -5.17 -27.35 -1.82
C VAL A 292 -3.68 -27.09 -2.08
N VAL A 293 -3.14 -26.16 -1.31
CA VAL A 293 -1.69 -25.86 -1.32
C VAL A 293 -1.17 -25.81 0.10
N ASP A 294 -0.26 -26.74 0.41
CA ASP A 294 0.43 -26.82 1.69
C ASP A 294 1.91 -26.44 1.54
N TYR A 295 2.41 -25.61 2.44
CA TYR A 295 3.84 -25.36 2.59
C TYR A 295 4.40 -26.28 3.69
N PRO A 296 5.43 -27.07 3.38
CA PRO A 296 6.02 -28.00 4.36
C PRO A 296 6.66 -27.22 5.51
N GLY A 297 6.52 -27.72 6.72
CA GLY A 297 7.22 -27.18 7.88
C GLY A 297 8.74 -27.40 7.76
N ARG A 298 9.54 -26.49 8.30
CA ARG A 298 10.99 -26.58 8.39
C ARG A 298 11.43 -26.59 9.85
N LEU A 299 12.40 -27.44 10.20
CA LEU A 299 13.09 -27.46 11.51
C LEU A 299 12.13 -27.43 12.73
N GLY A 300 11.19 -28.41 12.79
CA GLY A 300 10.27 -28.56 13.93
C GLY A 300 9.05 -27.63 13.93
N ARG A 301 8.90 -26.75 12.93
CA ARG A 301 7.66 -25.97 12.72
C ARG A 301 6.65 -26.79 11.94
N LYS A 302 5.38 -26.77 12.37
CA LYS A 302 4.26 -27.39 11.63
C LYS A 302 4.15 -26.76 10.23
N GLY A 303 3.80 -27.58 9.22
CA GLY A 303 3.45 -27.09 7.88
C GLY A 303 2.25 -26.15 7.96
N PHE A 304 2.13 -25.28 6.96
CA PHE A 304 1.05 -24.29 6.87
C PHE A 304 0.23 -24.56 5.60
N ARG A 305 -1.11 -24.66 5.75
CA ARG A 305 -2.04 -24.77 4.64
C ARG A 305 -2.43 -23.36 4.20
N ALA A 306 -1.98 -22.97 3.01
CA ALA A 306 -2.21 -21.65 2.45
C ALA A 306 -3.51 -21.56 1.64
N VAL A 307 -3.92 -22.67 1.00
CA VAL A 307 -5.16 -22.79 0.22
C VAL A 307 -5.84 -24.08 0.63
N ASP A 308 -7.13 -24.03 0.96
CA ASP A 308 -7.87 -25.12 1.56
C ASP A 308 -9.22 -25.37 0.83
N GLY A 309 -9.19 -26.20 -0.20
CA GLY A 309 -10.38 -26.67 -0.92
C GLY A 309 -11.05 -25.61 -1.81
N VAL A 310 -10.26 -24.72 -2.43
CA VAL A 310 -10.76 -23.63 -3.27
C VAL A 310 -11.18 -24.12 -4.65
N SER A 311 -12.40 -23.74 -5.11
CA SER A 311 -12.91 -24.07 -6.44
C SER A 311 -13.37 -22.81 -7.15
N PHE A 312 -12.85 -22.54 -8.35
CA PHE A 312 -13.23 -21.40 -9.20
C PHE A 312 -12.85 -21.68 -10.65
N GLU A 313 -13.35 -20.85 -11.55
CA GLU A 313 -13.03 -20.88 -12.97
C GLU A 313 -12.69 -19.47 -13.49
N ILE A 314 -11.84 -19.40 -14.51
CA ILE A 314 -11.56 -18.19 -15.29
C ILE A 314 -11.89 -18.50 -16.73
N ARG A 315 -12.79 -17.72 -17.32
CA ARG A 315 -13.22 -17.84 -18.70
C ARG A 315 -12.30 -17.10 -19.65
N ARG A 316 -12.32 -17.47 -20.90
CA ARG A 316 -11.55 -16.77 -21.94
C ARG A 316 -11.98 -15.30 -22.03
N GLY A 317 -10.98 -14.38 -22.02
CA GLY A 317 -11.22 -12.94 -22.09
C GLY A 317 -11.78 -12.32 -20.80
N GLU A 318 -12.03 -13.10 -19.75
CA GLU A 318 -12.50 -12.64 -18.45
C GLU A 318 -11.35 -12.12 -17.59
N VAL A 319 -11.60 -11.07 -16.82
CA VAL A 319 -10.75 -10.63 -15.72
C VAL A 319 -11.40 -11.05 -14.40
N LEU A 320 -10.84 -12.08 -13.75
CA LEU A 320 -11.25 -12.51 -12.42
C LEU A 320 -10.43 -11.79 -11.36
N GLY A 321 -11.08 -10.98 -10.52
CA GLY A 321 -10.47 -10.36 -9.34
C GLY A 321 -10.33 -11.37 -8.20
N LEU A 322 -9.18 -11.43 -7.56
CA LEU A 322 -8.95 -12.23 -6.36
C LEU A 322 -8.57 -11.32 -5.21
N VAL A 323 -9.46 -11.15 -4.24
CA VAL A 323 -9.32 -10.20 -3.13
C VAL A 323 -9.32 -10.90 -1.77
N GLY A 324 -8.89 -10.19 -0.73
CA GLY A 324 -8.86 -10.67 0.66
C GLY A 324 -7.67 -10.11 1.42
N GLU A 325 -7.58 -10.38 2.71
CA GLU A 325 -6.50 -9.93 3.59
C GLU A 325 -5.13 -10.51 3.22
N SER A 326 -4.06 -9.89 3.74
CA SER A 326 -2.71 -10.43 3.61
C SER A 326 -2.62 -11.83 4.23
N GLY A 327 -1.94 -12.75 3.54
CA GLY A 327 -1.85 -14.15 4.00
C GLY A 327 -3.10 -15.00 3.75
N SER A 328 -4.15 -14.49 3.09
CA SER A 328 -5.35 -15.29 2.76
C SER A 328 -5.11 -16.36 1.69
N GLY A 329 -3.97 -16.36 0.99
CA GLY A 329 -3.60 -17.35 -0.03
C GLY A 329 -3.63 -16.86 -1.47
N LYS A 330 -3.94 -15.59 -1.75
CA LYS A 330 -4.06 -15.00 -3.10
C LYS A 330 -2.82 -15.24 -3.98
N THR A 331 -1.67 -14.76 -3.53
CA THR A 331 -0.39 -14.97 -4.23
C THR A 331 -0.06 -16.45 -4.41
N THR A 332 -0.45 -17.31 -3.44
CA THR A 332 -0.26 -18.76 -3.54
C THR A 332 -1.08 -19.35 -4.68
N ILE A 333 -2.34 -18.93 -4.85
CA ILE A 333 -3.19 -19.33 -5.98
C ILE A 333 -2.57 -18.86 -7.30
N GLY A 334 -2.19 -17.59 -7.43
CA GLY A 334 -1.53 -17.05 -8.62
C GLY A 334 -0.27 -17.83 -8.99
N ARG A 335 0.60 -18.13 -8.01
CA ARG A 335 1.80 -18.94 -8.20
C ARG A 335 1.51 -20.40 -8.54
N ALA A 336 0.42 -20.98 -8.01
CA ALA A 336 0.02 -22.35 -8.36
C ALA A 336 -0.43 -22.42 -9.84
N ILE A 337 -1.21 -21.45 -10.32
CA ILE A 337 -1.62 -21.32 -11.72
C ILE A 337 -0.41 -21.16 -12.64
N ALA A 338 0.53 -20.29 -12.28
CA ALA A 338 1.77 -20.10 -13.03
C ALA A 338 2.73 -21.30 -12.92
N GLY A 339 2.39 -22.33 -12.15
CA GLY A 339 3.25 -23.49 -11.93
C GLY A 339 4.48 -23.22 -11.06
N LEU A 340 4.56 -22.07 -10.40
CA LEU A 340 5.66 -21.70 -9.50
C LEU A 340 5.54 -22.34 -8.11
N THR A 341 4.32 -22.75 -7.72
CA THR A 341 4.05 -23.46 -6.46
C THR A 341 3.36 -24.80 -6.75
N ALA A 342 3.70 -25.83 -5.99
CA ALA A 342 3.10 -27.14 -6.17
C ALA A 342 1.70 -27.22 -5.57
N VAL A 343 0.75 -27.76 -6.30
CA VAL A 343 -0.58 -28.16 -5.81
C VAL A 343 -0.42 -29.45 -5.02
N THR A 344 -0.92 -29.47 -3.78
CA THR A 344 -0.82 -30.63 -2.86
C THR A 344 -2.10 -31.46 -2.81
N GLY A 345 -3.26 -30.90 -3.22
CA GLY A 345 -4.54 -31.60 -3.30
C GLY A 345 -5.51 -30.91 -4.25
N GLY A 346 -6.59 -31.59 -4.60
CA GLY A 346 -7.54 -31.12 -5.60
C GLY A 346 -7.02 -31.24 -7.03
N GLN A 347 -7.68 -30.52 -7.95
CA GLN A 347 -7.36 -30.51 -9.37
C GLN A 347 -7.23 -29.07 -9.87
N LEU A 348 -6.22 -28.83 -10.71
CA LEU A 348 -6.02 -27.59 -11.45
C LEU A 348 -5.85 -27.92 -12.93
N GLN A 349 -6.75 -27.41 -13.75
CA GLN A 349 -6.69 -27.53 -15.21
C GLN A 349 -6.40 -26.16 -15.82
N LEU A 350 -5.51 -26.14 -16.81
CA LEU A 350 -5.17 -24.95 -17.58
C LEU A 350 -5.39 -25.25 -19.04
N PHE A 351 -6.19 -24.41 -19.71
CA PHE A 351 -6.52 -24.56 -21.13
C PHE A 351 -7.10 -25.96 -21.47
N GLY A 352 -7.89 -26.53 -20.54
CA GLY A 352 -8.48 -27.86 -20.66
C GLY A 352 -7.55 -29.04 -20.31
N GLU A 353 -6.27 -28.79 -20.03
CA GLU A 353 -5.31 -29.84 -19.65
C GLU A 353 -5.00 -29.79 -18.13
N PRO A 354 -4.91 -30.94 -17.44
CA PRO A 354 -4.53 -30.96 -16.03
C PRO A 354 -3.09 -30.50 -15.83
N LEU A 355 -2.85 -29.64 -14.83
CA LEU A 355 -1.52 -29.16 -14.49
C LEU A 355 -0.72 -30.24 -13.77
N THR A 356 0.19 -30.91 -14.48
CA THR A 356 1.11 -31.91 -13.94
C THR A 356 2.54 -31.39 -13.91
N ARG A 357 3.45 -32.08 -13.21
CA ARG A 357 4.90 -31.77 -13.26
C ARG A 357 5.49 -31.81 -14.67
N LYS A 358 4.92 -32.63 -15.57
CA LYS A 358 5.36 -32.73 -16.98
C LYS A 358 4.80 -31.62 -17.84
N SER A 359 3.53 -31.22 -17.66
CA SER A 359 2.89 -30.13 -18.41
C SER A 359 3.51 -28.75 -18.11
N ARG A 360 4.07 -28.57 -16.89
CA ARG A 360 4.79 -27.36 -16.49
C ARG A 360 5.99 -27.03 -17.41
N LYS A 361 6.64 -28.02 -18.02
CA LYS A 361 7.91 -27.81 -18.72
C LYS A 361 7.79 -27.51 -20.21
N SER A 362 6.66 -27.74 -20.88
CA SER A 362 6.66 -27.65 -22.35
C SER A 362 5.45 -26.98 -23.05
N LYS A 363 4.24 -27.07 -22.53
CA LYS A 363 3.04 -26.61 -23.29
C LYS A 363 2.34 -25.37 -22.72
N THR A 364 2.40 -25.13 -21.43
CA THR A 364 1.66 -24.06 -20.76
C THR A 364 2.50 -22.82 -20.45
N ALA A 365 3.83 -22.96 -20.33
CA ALA A 365 4.71 -21.90 -19.88
C ALA A 365 4.70 -20.63 -20.76
N GLY A 366 4.58 -20.78 -22.09
CA GLY A 366 4.51 -19.65 -23.01
C GLY A 366 3.11 -19.04 -23.15
N ARG A 367 2.07 -19.69 -22.61
CA ARG A 367 0.66 -19.23 -22.69
C ARG A 367 0.24 -18.44 -21.45
N ILE A 368 1.09 -18.34 -20.42
CA ILE A 368 0.83 -17.63 -19.18
C ILE A 368 1.85 -16.51 -19.01
N GLY A 369 1.37 -15.27 -18.91
CA GLY A 369 2.15 -14.12 -18.49
C GLY A 369 2.05 -13.93 -16.98
N TYR A 370 3.13 -13.53 -16.31
CA TYR A 370 3.12 -13.24 -14.88
C TYR A 370 3.68 -11.85 -14.57
N VAL A 371 2.88 -11.01 -13.93
CA VAL A 371 3.28 -9.71 -13.40
C VAL A 371 3.46 -9.86 -11.90
N PHE A 372 4.70 -9.67 -11.43
CA PHE A 372 5.04 -9.83 -10.02
C PHE A 372 4.68 -8.58 -9.20
N GLN A 373 4.43 -8.78 -7.91
CA GLN A 373 4.06 -7.75 -6.94
C GLN A 373 5.10 -6.63 -6.83
N ASP A 374 6.39 -6.98 -6.82
CA ASP A 374 7.48 -6.00 -6.77
C ASP A 374 8.27 -6.02 -8.08
N PRO A 375 8.08 -5.01 -8.93
CA PRO A 375 8.82 -4.91 -10.18
C PRO A 375 10.32 -4.68 -9.97
N ALA A 376 10.75 -4.11 -8.83
CA ALA A 376 12.17 -3.86 -8.57
C ALA A 376 12.95 -5.16 -8.38
N THR A 377 12.37 -6.14 -7.70
CA THR A 377 13.00 -7.45 -7.47
C THR A 377 12.76 -8.44 -8.62
N SER A 378 11.80 -8.14 -9.52
CA SER A 378 11.46 -9.02 -10.65
C SER A 378 12.38 -8.85 -11.87
N PHE A 379 13.11 -7.74 -11.94
CA PHE A 379 14.10 -7.48 -13.00
C PHE A 379 15.51 -7.83 -12.54
N ASN A 380 16.30 -8.41 -13.45
CA ASN A 380 17.74 -8.54 -13.20
C ASN A 380 18.38 -7.14 -13.34
N PRO A 381 19.02 -6.58 -12.30
CA PRO A 381 19.59 -5.23 -12.33
C PRO A 381 20.75 -5.07 -13.32
N LEU A 382 21.33 -6.17 -13.80
CA LEU A 382 22.45 -6.20 -14.74
C LEU A 382 22.01 -6.24 -16.21
N LEU A 383 20.72 -6.44 -16.49
CA LEU A 383 20.14 -6.47 -17.83
C LEU A 383 19.46 -5.14 -18.13
N THR A 384 19.54 -4.72 -19.40
CA THR A 384 18.74 -3.61 -19.90
C THR A 384 17.25 -3.97 -19.91
N ILE A 385 16.39 -2.96 -20.04
CA ILE A 385 14.94 -3.16 -20.13
C ILE A 385 14.57 -4.00 -21.35
N ALA A 386 15.20 -3.74 -22.50
CA ALA A 386 14.95 -4.56 -23.70
C ALA A 386 15.38 -6.02 -23.52
N GLU A 387 16.54 -6.28 -22.94
CA GLU A 387 17.00 -7.64 -22.63
C GLU A 387 16.04 -8.36 -21.68
N SER A 388 15.57 -7.66 -20.64
CA SER A 388 14.62 -8.20 -19.67
C SER A 388 13.24 -8.52 -20.28
N ILE A 389 12.74 -7.69 -21.21
CA ILE A 389 11.48 -7.93 -21.93
C ILE A 389 11.68 -9.06 -22.95
N ALA A 390 12.86 -9.14 -23.56
CA ALA A 390 13.21 -10.14 -24.56
C ALA A 390 13.43 -11.55 -23.98
N GLU A 391 13.73 -11.68 -22.68
CA GLU A 391 14.07 -12.96 -22.04
C GLU A 391 13.06 -14.10 -22.34
N PRO A 392 11.72 -13.90 -22.24
CA PRO A 392 10.76 -14.93 -22.63
C PRO A 392 10.85 -15.32 -24.11
N LEU A 393 11.11 -14.36 -25.02
CA LEU A 393 11.27 -14.62 -26.45
C LEU A 393 12.51 -15.48 -26.71
N VAL A 394 13.64 -15.16 -26.09
CA VAL A 394 14.89 -15.92 -26.21
C VAL A 394 14.72 -17.37 -25.76
N VAL A 395 13.96 -17.59 -24.68
CA VAL A 395 13.75 -18.92 -24.12
C VAL A 395 12.78 -19.75 -24.94
N HIS A 396 11.69 -19.17 -25.44
CA HIS A 396 10.57 -19.90 -26.04
C HIS A 396 10.49 -19.80 -27.55
N GLN A 397 11.12 -18.81 -28.18
CA GLN A 397 11.11 -18.57 -29.63
C GLN A 397 12.54 -18.55 -30.17
N ARG A 398 13.24 -19.66 -30.03
CA ARG A 398 14.67 -19.82 -30.37
C ARG A 398 14.98 -19.64 -31.88
N GLU A 399 13.97 -19.70 -32.71
CA GLU A 399 14.06 -19.47 -34.15
C GLU A 399 14.25 -17.98 -34.51
N LEU A 400 13.96 -17.06 -33.59
CA LEU A 400 14.08 -15.63 -33.84
C LEU A 400 15.52 -15.16 -33.75
N GLY A 401 15.91 -14.32 -34.72
CA GLY A 401 17.20 -13.65 -34.70
C GLY A 401 17.28 -12.51 -33.70
N ALA A 402 18.49 -12.16 -33.24
CA ALA A 402 18.70 -11.13 -32.23
C ALA A 402 18.08 -9.76 -32.62
N LYS A 403 18.14 -9.38 -33.91
CA LYS A 403 17.53 -8.14 -34.39
C LYS A 403 16.00 -8.15 -34.30
N GLU A 404 15.38 -9.28 -34.59
CA GLU A 404 13.92 -9.44 -34.51
C GLU A 404 13.44 -9.43 -33.04
N ILE A 405 14.17 -10.12 -32.14
CA ILE A 405 13.91 -10.11 -30.69
C ILE A 405 13.97 -8.67 -30.16
N ARG A 406 15.02 -7.92 -30.55
CA ARG A 406 15.17 -6.52 -30.15
C ARG A 406 14.00 -5.66 -30.65
N ALA A 407 13.64 -5.78 -31.92
CA ALA A 407 12.52 -5.03 -32.49
C ALA A 407 11.19 -5.34 -31.80
N ARG A 408 10.95 -6.62 -31.45
CA ARG A 408 9.76 -7.00 -30.66
C ARG A 408 9.76 -6.41 -29.26
N ALA A 409 10.90 -6.41 -28.58
CA ALA A 409 11.02 -5.79 -27.25
C ALA A 409 10.74 -4.28 -27.30
N GLU A 410 11.24 -3.58 -28.32
CA GLU A 410 10.97 -2.16 -28.54
C GLU A 410 9.49 -1.89 -28.89
N SER A 411 8.87 -2.74 -29.70
CA SER A 411 7.42 -2.64 -29.98
C SER A 411 6.57 -2.86 -28.72
N LEU A 412 6.97 -3.80 -27.84
CA LEU A 412 6.29 -4.03 -26.56
C LEU A 412 6.45 -2.85 -25.61
N LEU A 413 7.60 -2.15 -25.62
CA LEU A 413 7.76 -0.90 -24.86
C LEU A 413 6.77 0.17 -25.35
N GLU A 414 6.61 0.34 -26.66
CA GLU A 414 5.64 1.29 -27.21
C GLU A 414 4.20 0.91 -26.85
N ALA A 415 3.85 -0.39 -26.90
CA ALA A 415 2.53 -0.87 -26.51
C ALA A 415 2.19 -0.58 -25.05
N VAL A 416 3.19 -0.48 -24.17
CA VAL A 416 2.98 -0.06 -22.77
C VAL A 416 3.25 1.44 -22.55
N HIS A 417 3.18 2.25 -23.59
CA HIS A 417 3.39 3.71 -23.57
C HIS A 417 4.75 4.12 -22.98
N LEU A 418 5.80 3.34 -23.25
CA LEU A 418 7.18 3.70 -22.94
C LEU A 418 7.97 3.98 -24.23
N PRO A 419 8.71 5.10 -24.32
CA PRO A 419 9.53 5.42 -25.47
C PRO A 419 10.60 4.34 -25.74
N ARG A 420 10.90 4.06 -27.01
CA ARG A 420 11.95 3.10 -27.41
C ARG A 420 13.32 3.39 -26.81
N VAL A 421 13.64 4.65 -26.54
CA VAL A 421 14.89 5.05 -25.89
C VAL A 421 15.10 4.42 -24.52
N TYR A 422 14.02 3.90 -23.88
CA TYR A 422 14.12 3.20 -22.60
C TYR A 422 14.63 1.76 -22.74
N ALA A 423 14.73 1.25 -23.97
CA ALA A 423 15.22 -0.09 -24.27
C ALA A 423 16.64 -0.34 -23.71
N ASP A 424 17.51 0.67 -23.77
CA ASP A 424 18.91 0.60 -23.33
C ASP A 424 19.13 1.03 -21.86
N ARG A 425 18.07 1.44 -21.16
CA ARG A 425 18.13 1.77 -19.73
C ARG A 425 18.14 0.53 -18.87
N TYR A 426 18.71 0.68 -17.67
CA TYR A 426 18.64 -0.33 -16.62
C TYR A 426 17.42 -0.12 -15.71
N PRO A 427 16.95 -1.18 -15.01
CA PRO A 427 15.76 -1.08 -14.15
C PRO A 427 15.84 0.03 -13.11
N HIS A 428 17.00 0.32 -12.55
CA HIS A 428 17.20 1.36 -11.54
C HIS A 428 17.06 2.79 -12.09
N GLU A 429 17.15 2.98 -13.41
CA GLU A 429 16.97 4.29 -14.07
C GLU A 429 15.50 4.61 -14.37
N LEU A 430 14.58 3.67 -14.12
CA LEU A 430 13.15 3.84 -14.32
C LEU A 430 12.43 4.18 -13.03
N SER A 431 11.38 5.02 -13.11
CA SER A 431 10.44 5.21 -12.00
C SER A 431 9.64 3.92 -11.70
N GLY A 432 8.99 3.85 -10.53
CA GLY A 432 8.16 2.69 -10.16
C GLY A 432 7.11 2.36 -11.20
N GLY A 433 6.34 3.35 -11.67
CA GLY A 433 5.33 3.14 -12.71
C GLY A 433 5.90 2.77 -14.09
N GLN A 434 7.09 3.27 -14.44
CA GLN A 434 7.78 2.87 -15.68
C GLN A 434 8.26 1.42 -15.59
N ARG A 435 8.82 1.00 -14.45
CA ARG A 435 9.19 -0.41 -14.19
C ARG A 435 7.97 -1.32 -14.26
N GLN A 436 6.84 -0.90 -13.66
CA GLN A 436 5.61 -1.67 -13.69
C GLN A 436 5.10 -1.88 -15.14
N ARG A 437 5.11 -0.83 -15.97
CA ARG A 437 4.73 -0.94 -17.38
C ARG A 437 5.70 -1.84 -18.15
N ALA A 438 7.00 -1.76 -17.90
CA ALA A 438 7.98 -2.67 -18.49
C ALA A 438 7.77 -4.14 -18.03
N SER A 439 7.35 -4.36 -16.77
CA SER A 439 6.98 -5.69 -16.26
C SER A 439 5.74 -6.25 -16.99
N LEU A 440 4.76 -5.40 -17.27
CA LEU A 440 3.60 -5.77 -18.08
C LEU A 440 4.01 -6.13 -19.53
N ALA A 441 4.90 -5.33 -20.16
CA ALA A 441 5.45 -5.64 -21.48
C ALA A 441 6.13 -7.01 -21.51
N ARG A 442 6.94 -7.34 -20.49
CA ARG A 442 7.58 -8.65 -20.37
C ARG A 442 6.57 -9.78 -20.23
N ALA A 443 5.53 -9.60 -19.42
CA ALA A 443 4.48 -10.60 -19.25
C ALA A 443 3.71 -10.87 -20.56
N LEU A 444 3.57 -9.87 -21.44
CA LEU A 444 2.86 -9.95 -22.71
C LEU A 444 3.75 -10.39 -23.89
N ALA A 445 5.07 -10.58 -23.69
CA ALA A 445 6.04 -10.83 -24.76
C ALA A 445 5.69 -12.04 -25.66
N LEU A 446 5.11 -13.08 -25.07
CA LEU A 446 4.70 -14.30 -25.80
C LEU A 446 3.23 -14.30 -26.24
N ARG A 447 2.50 -13.16 -26.13
CA ARG A 447 1.05 -13.07 -26.38
C ARG A 447 0.29 -14.14 -25.60
N PRO A 448 0.34 -14.11 -24.25
CA PRO A 448 -0.27 -15.14 -23.43
C PRO A 448 -1.79 -15.14 -23.56
N GLU A 449 -2.41 -16.31 -23.35
CA GLU A 449 -3.86 -16.45 -23.25
C GLU A 449 -4.37 -16.14 -21.82
N LEU A 450 -3.48 -16.21 -20.83
CA LEU A 450 -3.75 -15.89 -19.42
C LEU A 450 -2.66 -14.99 -18.85
N VAL A 451 -3.05 -13.92 -18.16
CA VAL A 451 -2.14 -13.08 -17.37
C VAL A 451 -2.49 -13.23 -15.89
N VAL A 452 -1.50 -13.58 -15.08
CA VAL A 452 -1.60 -13.50 -13.62
C VAL A 452 -0.92 -12.21 -13.18
N ALA A 453 -1.72 -11.26 -12.71
CA ALA A 453 -1.26 -9.97 -12.20
C ALA A 453 -1.33 -9.98 -10.66
N ASP A 454 -0.18 -10.19 -10.01
CA ASP A 454 -0.08 -10.32 -8.55
C ASP A 454 0.25 -8.94 -7.95
N GLU A 455 -0.76 -8.25 -7.42
CA GLU A 455 -0.71 -6.90 -6.86
C GLU A 455 0.04 -5.88 -7.75
N PRO A 456 -0.35 -5.72 -9.02
CA PRO A 456 0.45 -4.98 -10.00
C PRO A 456 0.54 -3.47 -9.74
N THR A 457 -0.16 -2.94 -8.75
CA THR A 457 -0.20 -1.49 -8.47
C THR A 457 0.04 -1.12 -7.01
N SER A 458 0.35 -2.09 -6.14
CA SER A 458 0.43 -1.90 -4.68
C SER A 458 1.52 -0.92 -4.20
N ALA A 459 2.55 -0.68 -5.01
CA ALA A 459 3.66 0.23 -4.70
C ALA A 459 3.63 1.54 -5.51
N LEU A 460 2.49 1.88 -6.12
CA LEU A 460 2.35 3.05 -7.00
C LEU A 460 1.47 4.13 -6.37
N ASP A 461 1.80 5.39 -6.63
CA ASP A 461 0.93 6.51 -6.32
C ASP A 461 -0.38 6.44 -7.11
N VAL A 462 -1.46 7.01 -6.57
CA VAL A 462 -2.82 6.95 -7.12
C VAL A 462 -2.88 7.38 -8.60
N SER A 463 -2.20 8.45 -8.98
CA SER A 463 -2.19 8.95 -10.38
C SER A 463 -1.46 8.00 -11.34
N VAL A 464 -0.38 7.36 -10.88
CA VAL A 464 0.38 6.37 -11.65
C VAL A 464 -0.38 5.05 -11.72
N GLN A 465 -1.00 4.64 -10.59
CA GLN A 465 -1.86 3.46 -10.49
C GLN A 465 -3.00 3.53 -11.50
N ALA A 466 -3.73 4.67 -11.55
CA ALA A 466 -4.83 4.86 -12.50
C ALA A 466 -4.37 4.62 -13.95
N LYS A 467 -3.23 5.21 -14.36
CA LYS A 467 -2.67 5.05 -15.70
C LYS A 467 -2.26 3.61 -16.03
N VAL A 468 -1.73 2.88 -15.05
CA VAL A 468 -1.36 1.46 -15.23
C VAL A 468 -2.62 0.58 -15.36
N LEU A 469 -3.68 0.87 -14.61
CA LEU A 469 -4.95 0.15 -14.71
C LEU A 469 -5.65 0.41 -16.04
N ASP A 470 -5.66 1.65 -16.52
CA ASP A 470 -6.20 2.00 -17.85
C ASP A 470 -5.47 1.27 -18.95
N LEU A 471 -4.12 1.30 -18.94
CA LEU A 471 -3.27 0.56 -19.86
C LEU A 471 -3.53 -0.95 -19.80
N PHE A 472 -3.68 -1.53 -18.59
CA PHE A 472 -4.00 -2.95 -18.45
C PHE A 472 -5.35 -3.28 -19.12
N GLY A 473 -6.37 -2.45 -18.90
CA GLY A 473 -7.67 -2.61 -19.53
C GLY A 473 -7.67 -2.43 -21.04
N GLU A 474 -6.86 -1.51 -21.59
CA GLU A 474 -6.64 -1.33 -23.03
C GLU A 474 -6.02 -2.57 -23.66
N LEU A 475 -4.90 -3.03 -23.10
CA LEU A 475 -4.18 -4.21 -23.60
C LEU A 475 -5.03 -5.49 -23.47
N GLN A 476 -5.81 -5.63 -22.40
CA GLN A 476 -6.70 -6.76 -22.20
C GLN A 476 -7.79 -6.81 -23.29
N ARG A 477 -8.39 -5.66 -23.64
CA ARG A 477 -9.40 -5.58 -24.71
C ARG A 477 -8.79 -5.82 -26.10
N GLU A 478 -7.60 -5.30 -26.35
CA GLU A 478 -6.92 -5.43 -27.64
C GLU A 478 -6.41 -6.86 -27.89
N LEU A 479 -5.80 -7.48 -26.88
CA LEU A 479 -5.16 -8.78 -27.01
C LEU A 479 -6.09 -9.95 -26.63
N GLY A 480 -7.20 -9.69 -25.94
CA GLY A 480 -8.23 -10.69 -25.57
C GLY A 480 -7.77 -11.75 -24.57
N PHE A 481 -6.72 -11.51 -23.80
CA PHE A 481 -6.27 -12.47 -22.79
C PHE A 481 -7.23 -12.52 -21.59
N ALA A 482 -7.35 -13.69 -20.95
CA ALA A 482 -7.97 -13.83 -19.65
C ALA A 482 -6.98 -13.37 -18.55
N ALA A 483 -7.50 -12.90 -17.41
CA ALA A 483 -6.62 -12.49 -16.32
C ALA A 483 -7.10 -12.96 -14.94
N LEU A 484 -6.13 -13.35 -14.09
CA LEU A 484 -6.31 -13.38 -12.64
C LEU A 484 -5.66 -12.10 -12.08
N PHE A 485 -6.50 -11.18 -11.61
CA PHE A 485 -6.05 -9.91 -11.03
C PHE A 485 -6.11 -9.99 -9.50
N VAL A 486 -4.95 -10.13 -8.87
CA VAL A 486 -4.83 -10.21 -7.41
C VAL A 486 -4.61 -8.81 -6.85
N SER A 487 -5.42 -8.41 -5.88
CA SER A 487 -5.24 -7.15 -5.16
C SER A 487 -5.82 -7.24 -3.75
N HIS A 488 -5.31 -6.42 -2.85
CA HIS A 488 -5.95 -6.12 -1.56
C HIS A 488 -6.81 -4.86 -1.62
N ASP A 489 -6.73 -4.08 -2.70
CA ASP A 489 -7.52 -2.86 -2.93
C ASP A 489 -8.78 -3.20 -3.76
N LEU A 490 -9.95 -3.17 -3.08
CA LEU A 490 -11.23 -3.50 -3.70
C LEU A 490 -11.66 -2.47 -4.75
N ALA A 491 -11.31 -1.19 -4.59
CA ALA A 491 -11.65 -0.15 -5.55
C ALA A 491 -10.87 -0.35 -6.87
N VAL A 492 -9.64 -0.85 -6.78
CA VAL A 492 -8.86 -1.26 -7.96
C VAL A 492 -9.50 -2.45 -8.67
N VAL A 493 -9.94 -3.45 -7.89
CA VAL A 493 -10.59 -4.65 -8.47
C VAL A 493 -11.93 -4.29 -9.11
N GLU A 494 -12.74 -3.43 -8.48
CA GLU A 494 -14.01 -2.97 -9.06
C GLU A 494 -13.82 -2.33 -10.45
N ARG A 495 -12.70 -1.62 -10.65
CA ARG A 495 -12.40 -0.95 -11.92
C ARG A 495 -12.01 -1.91 -13.04
N VAL A 496 -11.38 -3.05 -12.74
CA VAL A 496 -10.77 -3.91 -13.76
C VAL A 496 -11.41 -5.28 -13.91
N ALA A 497 -12.04 -5.81 -12.85
CA ALA A 497 -12.55 -7.17 -12.81
C ALA A 497 -14.02 -7.28 -13.20
N ASP A 498 -14.34 -8.32 -13.99
CA ASP A 498 -15.71 -8.69 -14.37
C ASP A 498 -16.41 -9.46 -13.24
N ARG A 499 -15.69 -10.40 -12.64
CA ARG A 499 -16.10 -11.19 -11.46
C ARG A 499 -15.03 -11.11 -10.38
N VAL A 500 -15.44 -11.36 -9.14
CA VAL A 500 -14.53 -11.34 -8.00
C VAL A 500 -14.71 -12.58 -7.14
N VAL A 501 -13.61 -13.09 -6.64
CA VAL A 501 -13.52 -14.13 -5.60
C VAL A 501 -12.91 -13.49 -4.35
N VAL A 502 -13.64 -13.53 -3.26
CA VAL A 502 -13.18 -13.06 -1.95
C VAL A 502 -12.58 -14.23 -1.18
N LEU A 503 -11.31 -14.14 -0.84
CA LEU A 503 -10.57 -15.21 -0.17
C LEU A 503 -10.32 -14.86 1.30
N HIS A 504 -10.75 -15.75 2.21
CA HIS A 504 -10.52 -15.61 3.64
C HIS A 504 -9.88 -16.88 4.20
N ARG A 505 -8.69 -16.78 4.80
CA ARG A 505 -7.97 -17.90 5.45
C ARG A 505 -7.86 -19.15 4.58
N GLY A 506 -7.51 -18.97 3.32
CA GLY A 506 -7.34 -20.07 2.36
C GLY A 506 -8.62 -20.62 1.76
N ARG A 507 -9.80 -20.07 2.04
CA ARG A 507 -11.10 -20.50 1.53
C ARG A 507 -11.82 -19.37 0.83
N ILE A 508 -12.71 -19.68 -0.10
CA ILE A 508 -13.61 -18.70 -0.71
C ILE A 508 -14.70 -18.34 0.31
N ALA A 509 -14.84 -17.06 0.61
CA ALA A 509 -15.92 -16.50 1.39
C ALA A 509 -17.11 -16.15 0.50
N GLU A 510 -16.86 -15.50 -0.64
CA GLU A 510 -17.89 -15.09 -1.59
C GLU A 510 -17.33 -15.03 -3.00
N GLU A 511 -18.18 -15.31 -4.01
CA GLU A 511 -17.84 -15.25 -5.43
C GLU A 511 -19.05 -14.78 -6.24
N GLY A 512 -18.81 -13.95 -7.26
CA GLY A 512 -19.87 -13.48 -8.16
C GLY A 512 -19.45 -12.33 -9.05
N PRO A 513 -20.39 -11.72 -9.77
CA PRO A 513 -20.17 -10.47 -10.50
C PRO A 513 -19.65 -9.37 -9.56
N THR A 514 -18.67 -8.61 -10.01
CA THR A 514 -18.00 -7.59 -9.17
C THR A 514 -19.00 -6.59 -8.57
N SER A 515 -19.96 -6.12 -9.37
CA SER A 515 -21.01 -5.19 -8.91
C SER A 515 -21.91 -5.79 -7.82
N GLN A 516 -22.18 -7.09 -7.84
CA GLN A 516 -23.01 -7.76 -6.85
C GLN A 516 -22.22 -7.98 -5.55
N VAL A 517 -21.05 -8.62 -5.63
CA VAL A 517 -20.25 -8.98 -4.43
C VAL A 517 -19.75 -7.74 -3.69
N LEU A 518 -19.34 -6.68 -4.41
CA LEU A 518 -18.84 -5.47 -3.79
C LEU A 518 -19.96 -4.46 -3.46
N GLY A 519 -21.05 -4.44 -4.24
CA GLY A 519 -22.19 -3.53 -4.02
C GLY A 519 -23.22 -4.02 -3.01
N SER A 520 -23.40 -5.35 -2.88
CA SER A 520 -24.40 -5.97 -2.00
C SER A 520 -23.90 -7.30 -1.44
N PRO A 521 -22.79 -7.29 -0.67
CA PRO A 521 -22.15 -8.50 -0.18
C PRO A 521 -23.07 -9.33 0.73
N GLN A 522 -23.08 -10.65 0.53
CA GLN A 522 -23.90 -11.60 1.29
C GLN A 522 -23.12 -12.24 2.45
N ASP A 523 -21.81 -12.41 2.30
CA ASP A 523 -20.96 -12.98 3.34
C ASP A 523 -20.53 -11.92 4.38
N ASP A 524 -20.51 -12.30 5.66
CA ASP A 524 -20.16 -11.38 6.77
C ASP A 524 -18.72 -10.84 6.68
N TYR A 525 -17.80 -11.65 6.18
CA TYR A 525 -16.42 -11.20 6.00
C TYR A 525 -16.31 -10.20 4.86
N THR A 526 -17.01 -10.46 3.74
CA THR A 526 -17.06 -9.53 2.60
C THR A 526 -17.69 -8.19 3.03
N ARG A 527 -18.78 -8.22 3.81
CA ARG A 527 -19.40 -7.01 4.37
C ARG A 527 -18.41 -6.18 5.19
N ARG A 528 -17.67 -6.85 6.10
CA ARG A 528 -16.64 -6.17 6.90
C ARG A 528 -15.52 -5.60 6.04
N LEU A 529 -15.07 -6.34 5.04
CA LEU A 529 -14.01 -5.91 4.13
C LEU A 529 -14.43 -4.67 3.33
N VAL A 530 -15.66 -4.64 2.82
CA VAL A 530 -16.21 -3.48 2.09
C VAL A 530 -16.47 -2.29 3.03
N ALA A 531 -16.96 -2.54 4.24
CA ALA A 531 -17.20 -1.49 5.23
C ALA A 531 -15.91 -0.81 5.71
N ALA A 532 -14.79 -1.54 5.73
CA ALA A 532 -13.49 -1.04 6.14
C ALA A 532 -12.80 -0.14 5.10
N LEU A 533 -13.33 -0.04 3.86
CA LEU A 533 -12.79 0.84 2.83
C LEU A 533 -13.10 2.29 3.14
N PRO A 534 -12.07 3.17 3.22
CA PRO A 534 -12.32 4.60 3.33
C PRO A 534 -12.85 5.16 2.00
N VAL A 535 -13.93 5.93 2.07
CA VAL A 535 -14.55 6.57 0.90
C VAL A 535 -13.87 7.92 0.64
N PRO A 536 -13.46 8.24 -0.60
CA PRO A 536 -12.82 9.50 -0.93
C PRO A 536 -13.84 10.67 -1.05
N ASP A 537 -14.70 10.80 -0.05
CA ASP A 537 -15.72 11.83 0.08
C ASP A 537 -15.97 12.10 1.58
N PRO A 538 -15.55 13.25 2.11
CA PRO A 538 -15.69 13.54 3.54
C PRO A 538 -17.13 13.54 4.06
N VAL A 539 -18.11 13.87 3.20
CA VAL A 539 -19.54 13.90 3.59
C VAL A 539 -20.10 12.48 3.66
N ARG A 540 -19.78 11.65 2.67
CA ARG A 540 -20.19 10.23 2.65
C ARG A 540 -19.52 9.44 3.78
N GLN A 541 -18.22 9.70 4.02
CA GLN A 541 -17.45 9.06 5.09
C GLN A 541 -18.03 9.40 6.47
N ALA A 542 -18.31 10.67 6.75
CA ALA A 542 -18.92 11.09 8.01
C ALA A 542 -20.31 10.44 8.26
N ARG A 543 -21.10 10.21 7.21
CA ARG A 543 -22.38 9.48 7.34
C ARG A 543 -22.21 8.02 7.68
N ARG A 544 -21.16 7.34 7.18
CA ARG A 544 -20.86 5.94 7.51
C ARG A 544 -20.45 5.74 8.97
N GLN A 545 -19.84 6.74 9.57
CA GLN A 545 -19.38 6.69 10.97
C GLN A 545 -20.49 6.98 11.98
N GLN A 546 -21.62 7.55 11.55
CA GLN A 546 -22.77 7.75 12.44
C GLN A 546 -23.41 6.39 12.73
N PRO A 547 -23.54 5.97 14.01
CA PRO A 547 -24.28 4.77 14.34
C PRO A 547 -25.70 4.89 13.75
N VAL A 548 -26.14 3.83 13.06
CA VAL A 548 -27.54 3.72 12.62
C VAL A 548 -28.38 3.90 13.87
N GLN A 549 -29.04 5.06 14.02
CA GLN A 549 -30.09 5.20 15.00
C GLN A 549 -31.17 4.20 14.59
N GLU A 550 -31.21 3.06 15.27
CA GLU A 550 -32.36 2.17 15.23
C GLU A 550 -33.58 3.04 15.55
N GLY A 551 -34.38 3.26 14.51
CA GLY A 551 -35.66 3.96 14.67
C GLY A 551 -36.48 3.18 15.67
N VAL A 552 -36.59 3.70 16.87
CA VAL A 552 -37.66 3.34 17.81
C VAL A 552 -38.94 3.77 17.11
N ALA A 553 -39.50 2.87 16.30
CA ALA A 553 -40.90 2.94 15.90
C ALA A 553 -41.72 2.67 17.15
N GLY A 554 -42.15 3.76 17.78
CA GLY A 554 -43.09 3.72 18.89
C GLY A 554 -44.46 3.24 18.43
N SER A 555 -45.05 2.52 19.33
CA SER A 555 -46.44 2.12 19.59
C SER A 555 -47.02 1.08 18.69
#